data_643d53fe03269f28b6212b4190dc5706
#
_entry.id   643d53fe03269f28b6212b4190dc5706
#
_cell.length_a   1.000
_cell.length_b   1.000
_cell.length_c   1.000
_cell.angle_alpha   90.00
_cell.angle_beta   90.00
_cell.angle_gamma   90.00
#
_symmetry.space_group_name_H-M   'P 1'
#
loop_
_entity.id
_entity.type
_entity.pdbx_description
1 polymer ?
#
loop_
_entity_poly.entity_id
_entity_poly.type
_entity_poly.pdbx_seq_one_letter_code
_entity_poly.pdbx_strand_id
1 'polypeptide(L)'
;MRILNRPLTSVGRDQADGLLALCALDPVGGANLAHQLLRWNRWGHGDVVVAGRVGRPDGGAWATGSVIPFGLGARAELGHDGASRAQVRALADHARRRLVNRGSVFGPVRDVEPVWQALAEGGTRSREERWNQPLLVSPPVAGGLTGRALARRPGLEWIARVLRDAQLGEESLVLPASVAMFTSELGYDPTSAGGSYARHVDWLVAMGRSYVVIDDGEGRPPLPGGPRSVAFKADVGALWSPPGQQPGVAQLTGVWTRPDLRGRGVASVALAATVDAVRRDHVGPGGTVSLYVNDFNAPALGLYRSLGFEQVGTFATVLL
;
A
#
# COMPACT_ATOMS: atom_id res chain seq x y z
N MET A 1 13.74 42.93 -1.49
CA MET A 1 13.96 41.76 -2.37
C MET A 1 12.76 40.81 -2.20
N ARG A 2 11.79 40.82 -3.14
CA ARG A 2 10.66 39.86 -3.10
C ARG A 2 11.23 38.47 -3.34
N ILE A 3 11.24 37.64 -2.31
CA ILE A 3 11.48 36.22 -2.50
C ILE A 3 10.33 35.77 -3.38
N LEU A 4 10.63 35.46 -4.64
CA LEU A 4 9.71 34.78 -5.55
C LEU A 4 9.33 33.45 -4.90
N ASN A 5 8.15 33.40 -4.29
CA ASN A 5 7.62 32.19 -3.69
C ASN A 5 7.38 31.20 -4.84
N ARG A 6 8.35 30.34 -5.12
CA ARG A 6 8.19 29.29 -6.13
C ARG A 6 7.03 28.42 -5.69
N PRO A 7 6.04 28.18 -6.55
CA PRO A 7 4.88 27.38 -6.19
C PRO A 7 5.26 25.93 -5.84
N LEU A 8 6.42 25.47 -6.33
CA LEU A 8 6.93 24.12 -6.16
C LEU A 8 8.46 24.14 -5.97
N THR A 9 8.96 23.34 -5.04
CA THR A 9 10.38 23.16 -4.78
C THR A 9 10.74 21.67 -4.86
N SER A 10 11.78 21.32 -5.62
CA SER A 10 12.36 19.98 -5.59
C SER A 10 13.10 19.77 -4.27
N VAL A 11 12.95 18.58 -3.70
CA VAL A 11 13.50 18.20 -2.39
C VAL A 11 14.65 17.24 -2.59
N GLY A 12 15.79 17.52 -1.96
CA GLY A 12 16.91 16.60 -1.85
C GLY A 12 16.65 15.50 -0.80
N ARG A 13 17.44 14.43 -0.85
CA ARG A 13 17.29 13.27 0.05
C ARG A 13 17.40 13.61 1.53
N ASP A 14 18.25 14.57 1.85
CA ASP A 14 18.52 15.12 3.19
C ASP A 14 17.47 16.14 3.66
N GLN A 15 16.46 16.41 2.86
CA GLN A 15 15.45 17.43 3.08
C GLN A 15 14.02 16.86 3.18
N ALA A 16 13.87 15.54 3.35
CA ALA A 16 12.56 14.88 3.38
C ALA A 16 11.80 15.05 4.71
N ASP A 17 12.46 15.55 5.78
CA ASP A 17 11.89 15.59 7.13
C ASP A 17 10.59 16.39 7.22
N GLY A 18 10.50 17.52 6.51
CA GLY A 18 9.27 18.32 6.47
C GLY A 18 8.09 17.56 5.89
N LEU A 19 8.33 16.76 4.83
CA LEU A 19 7.28 15.95 4.19
C LEU A 19 6.95 14.71 5.02
N LEU A 20 7.93 14.11 5.71
CA LEU A 20 7.68 13.03 6.67
C LEU A 20 6.86 13.52 7.88
N ALA A 21 7.16 14.73 8.37
CA ALA A 21 6.36 15.36 9.42
C ALA A 21 4.91 15.63 8.98
N LEU A 22 4.70 16.02 7.72
CA LEU A 22 3.36 16.15 7.13
C LEU A 22 2.65 14.78 7.06
N CYS A 23 3.34 13.72 6.63
CA CYS A 23 2.80 12.36 6.63
C CYS A 23 2.40 11.91 8.04
N ALA A 24 3.10 12.37 9.09
CA ALA A 24 2.81 12.02 10.47
C ALA A 24 1.50 12.62 11.01
N LEU A 25 0.92 13.62 10.35
CA LEU A 25 -0.41 14.13 10.67
C LEU A 25 -1.53 13.13 10.31
N ASP A 26 -1.28 12.27 9.32
CA ASP A 26 -2.14 11.15 8.95
C ASP A 26 -1.27 9.94 8.61
N PRO A 27 -0.80 9.19 9.62
CA PRO A 27 0.19 8.16 9.44
C PRO A 27 -0.25 7.02 8.50
N VAL A 28 -1.54 6.74 8.46
CA VAL A 28 -2.11 5.68 7.60
C VAL A 28 -2.27 6.17 6.16
N GLY A 29 -2.85 7.34 5.96
CA GLY A 29 -3.00 7.95 4.64
C GLY A 29 -1.66 8.28 3.99
N GLY A 30 -0.67 8.72 4.80
CA GLY A 30 0.67 9.06 4.35
C GLY A 30 1.63 7.88 4.15
N ALA A 31 1.23 6.66 4.54
CA ALA A 31 2.13 5.51 4.61
C ALA A 31 2.88 5.22 3.30
N ASN A 32 2.21 5.30 2.15
CA ASN A 32 2.84 5.06 0.85
C ASN A 32 3.92 6.08 0.52
N LEU A 33 3.61 7.38 0.71
CA LEU A 33 4.59 8.43 0.46
C LEU A 33 5.77 8.33 1.43
N ALA A 34 5.50 8.21 2.73
CA ALA A 34 6.52 8.08 3.76
C ALA A 34 7.45 6.89 3.49
N HIS A 35 6.87 5.74 3.11
CA HIS A 35 7.65 4.55 2.74
C HIS A 35 8.59 4.82 1.55
N GLN A 36 8.10 5.50 0.49
CA GLN A 36 8.94 5.84 -0.66
C GLN A 36 10.07 6.81 -0.28
N LEU A 37 9.79 7.82 0.54
CA LEU A 37 10.79 8.77 1.04
C LEU A 37 11.90 8.05 1.82
N LEU A 38 11.54 7.13 2.71
CA LEU A 38 12.51 6.36 3.51
C LEU A 38 13.33 5.39 2.66
N ARG A 39 12.73 4.78 1.63
CA ARG A 39 13.46 3.96 0.64
C ARG A 39 14.39 4.80 -0.22
N TRP A 40 13.96 5.98 -0.63
CA TRP A 40 14.72 6.88 -1.47
C TRP A 40 16.06 7.27 -0.86
N ASN A 41 16.09 7.51 0.44
CA ASN A 41 17.32 7.76 1.16
C ASN A 41 18.32 6.59 1.10
N ARG A 42 17.84 5.36 0.92
CA ARG A 42 18.68 4.15 0.82
C ARG A 42 19.00 3.75 -0.63
N TRP A 43 18.06 3.92 -1.58
CA TRP A 43 18.10 3.26 -2.88
C TRP A 43 18.07 4.20 -4.09
N GLY A 44 17.84 5.46 -3.91
CA GLY A 44 18.23 6.49 -4.84
C GLY A 44 17.44 6.74 -6.11
N HIS A 45 16.18 6.34 -6.22
CA HIS A 45 15.37 6.62 -7.41
C HIS A 45 14.06 7.29 -7.04
N GLY A 46 13.96 8.60 -7.26
CA GLY A 46 12.73 9.33 -7.06
C GLY A 46 12.90 10.81 -7.33
N ASP A 47 11.80 11.42 -7.66
CA ASP A 47 11.68 12.86 -7.80
C ASP A 47 10.63 13.32 -6.80
N VAL A 48 11.08 14.05 -5.80
CA VAL A 48 10.24 14.55 -4.70
C VAL A 48 10.11 16.05 -4.83
N VAL A 49 8.88 16.52 -4.77
CA VAL A 49 8.55 17.95 -4.82
C VAL A 49 7.60 18.31 -3.70
N VAL A 50 7.76 19.52 -3.19
CA VAL A 50 6.85 20.08 -2.18
C VAL A 50 6.27 21.40 -2.64
N ALA A 51 5.02 21.63 -2.26
CA ALA A 51 4.36 22.92 -2.28
C ALA A 51 4.68 23.65 -0.99
N GLY A 52 4.98 24.95 -1.07
CA GLY A 52 5.36 25.74 0.09
C GLY A 52 6.82 25.60 0.50
N ARG A 53 7.10 25.65 1.80
CA ARG A 53 8.47 25.63 2.36
C ARG A 53 8.90 24.18 2.60
N VAL A 54 10.14 23.82 2.25
CA VAL A 54 10.67 22.46 2.43
C VAL A 54 10.55 21.95 3.88
N GLY A 55 10.87 22.77 4.87
CA GLY A 55 10.77 22.39 6.27
C GLY A 55 9.34 22.38 6.86
N ARG A 56 8.37 22.98 6.16
CA ARG A 56 6.94 22.99 6.52
C ARG A 56 6.11 23.10 5.24
N PRO A 57 5.99 22.00 4.50
CA PRO A 57 5.27 21.99 3.23
C PRO A 57 3.76 22.07 3.43
N ASP A 58 3.09 22.72 2.46
CA ASP A 58 1.64 22.73 2.32
C ASP A 58 1.10 21.44 1.68
N GLY A 59 2.00 20.62 1.14
CA GLY A 59 1.78 19.35 0.49
C GLY A 59 2.97 18.95 -0.34
N GLY A 60 2.96 17.75 -0.91
CA GLY A 60 4.03 17.29 -1.78
C GLY A 60 3.68 16.02 -2.54
N ALA A 61 4.61 15.53 -3.32
CA ALA A 61 4.45 14.27 -4.04
C ALA A 61 5.78 13.58 -4.32
N TRP A 62 5.70 12.26 -4.39
CA TRP A 62 6.65 11.40 -5.09
C TRP A 62 6.19 11.22 -6.53
N ALA A 63 7.08 11.40 -7.51
CA ALA A 63 6.76 11.31 -8.93
C ALA A 63 7.84 10.53 -9.69
N THR A 64 7.56 9.27 -10.05
CA THR A 64 8.43 8.41 -10.85
C THR A 64 7.62 7.38 -11.61
N GLY A 65 7.18 7.70 -12.80
CA GLY A 65 6.27 6.81 -13.54
C GLY A 65 4.85 6.78 -12.98
N SER A 66 4.70 6.74 -11.65
CA SER A 66 3.47 7.00 -10.89
C SER A 66 3.64 8.22 -9.99
N VAL A 67 2.54 8.76 -9.48
CA VAL A 67 2.50 9.92 -8.58
C VAL A 67 1.78 9.55 -7.30
N ILE A 68 2.40 9.87 -6.16
CA ILE A 68 1.82 9.72 -4.82
C ILE A 68 1.72 11.10 -4.19
N PRO A 69 0.62 11.83 -4.39
CA PRO A 69 0.40 13.13 -3.75
C PRO A 69 -0.03 12.95 -2.30
N PHE A 70 0.34 13.92 -1.45
CA PHE A 70 -0.09 13.95 -0.05
C PHE A 70 -0.06 15.35 0.54
N GLY A 71 -1.02 15.64 1.41
CA GLY A 71 -1.14 16.90 2.14
C GLY A 71 -1.65 18.07 1.30
N LEU A 72 -2.12 17.82 0.07
CA LEU A 72 -2.62 18.89 -0.82
C LEU A 72 -4.04 19.34 -0.46
N GLY A 73 -4.85 18.40 0.06
CA GLY A 73 -6.18 18.71 0.55
C GLY A 73 -6.14 19.33 1.96
N ALA A 74 -7.03 20.27 2.24
CA ALA A 74 -7.16 20.85 3.57
C ALA A 74 -7.60 19.80 4.60
N ARG A 75 -7.09 19.91 5.82
CA ARG A 75 -7.46 19.11 6.99
C ARG A 75 -7.62 20.01 8.20
N ALA A 76 -8.78 20.67 8.28
CA ALA A 76 -9.09 21.63 9.35
C ALA A 76 -8.93 21.02 10.74
N GLU A 77 -9.29 19.73 10.89
CA GLU A 77 -9.14 18.97 12.14
C GLU A 77 -7.68 18.81 12.60
N LEU A 78 -6.72 18.97 11.68
CA LEU A 78 -5.29 18.92 11.96
C LEU A 78 -4.59 20.28 11.83
N GLY A 79 -5.37 21.37 11.61
CA GLY A 79 -4.82 22.71 11.40
C GLY A 79 -3.99 22.83 10.11
N HIS A 80 -4.34 22.07 9.07
CA HIS A 80 -3.65 22.05 7.77
C HIS A 80 -4.54 22.59 6.67
N ASP A 81 -4.15 23.72 6.08
CA ASP A 81 -4.93 24.45 5.06
C ASP A 81 -4.84 23.84 3.65
N GLY A 82 -3.86 22.95 3.43
CA GLY A 82 -3.59 22.36 2.12
C GLY A 82 -2.86 23.31 1.16
N ALA A 83 -2.70 22.86 -0.07
CA ALA A 83 -2.01 23.57 -1.13
C ALA A 83 -2.96 24.46 -1.92
N SER A 84 -2.47 25.62 -2.38
CA SER A 84 -3.21 26.51 -3.27
C SER A 84 -3.38 25.92 -4.68
N ARG A 85 -4.35 26.40 -5.45
CA ARG A 85 -4.55 25.98 -6.86
C ARG A 85 -3.29 26.15 -7.71
N ALA A 86 -2.51 27.20 -7.51
CA ALA A 86 -1.27 27.45 -8.26
C ALA A 86 -0.21 26.38 -7.93
N GLN A 87 -0.11 25.97 -6.67
CA GLN A 87 0.79 24.92 -6.23
C GLN A 87 0.38 23.55 -6.78
N VAL A 88 -0.91 23.22 -6.75
CA VAL A 88 -1.46 21.97 -7.31
C VAL A 88 -1.19 21.90 -8.83
N ARG A 89 -1.44 22.99 -9.56
CA ARG A 89 -1.13 23.06 -11.01
C ARG A 89 0.36 22.85 -11.29
N ALA A 90 1.22 23.50 -10.53
CA ALA A 90 2.67 23.33 -10.68
C ALA A 90 3.10 21.88 -10.42
N LEU A 91 2.48 21.21 -9.44
CA LEU A 91 2.72 19.80 -9.13
C LEU A 91 2.23 18.90 -10.27
N ALA A 92 1.04 19.14 -10.80
CA ALA A 92 0.51 18.39 -11.95
C ALA A 92 1.39 18.55 -13.19
N ASP A 93 1.86 19.77 -13.49
CA ASP A 93 2.80 20.02 -14.60
C ASP A 93 4.14 19.31 -14.41
N HIS A 94 4.61 19.25 -13.17
CA HIS A 94 5.81 18.50 -12.83
C HIS A 94 5.59 17.00 -13.01
N ALA A 95 4.50 16.46 -12.48
CA ALA A 95 4.11 15.05 -12.53
C ALA A 95 3.91 14.57 -13.99
N ARG A 96 3.28 15.38 -14.85
CA ARG A 96 3.02 15.03 -16.25
C ARG A 96 4.29 14.63 -17.01
N ARG A 97 5.42 15.24 -16.72
CA ARG A 97 6.71 14.94 -17.36
C ARG A 97 7.32 13.61 -16.88
N ARG A 98 6.77 13.00 -15.86
CA ARG A 98 7.30 11.80 -15.20
C ARG A 98 6.37 10.59 -15.27
N LEU A 99 5.09 10.86 -15.48
CA LEU A 99 4.10 9.82 -15.68
C LEU A 99 4.42 9.00 -16.94
N VAL A 100 4.28 7.69 -16.83
CA VAL A 100 4.48 6.76 -17.94
C VAL A 100 3.17 6.04 -18.23
N ASN A 101 3.04 5.52 -19.45
CA ASN A 101 1.96 4.59 -19.79
C ASN A 101 1.97 3.42 -18.78
N ARG A 102 0.82 3.07 -18.22
CA ARG A 102 0.64 2.12 -17.12
C ARG A 102 1.14 2.62 -15.76
N GLY A 103 1.43 3.90 -15.63
CA GLY A 103 1.59 4.56 -14.34
C GLY A 103 0.24 4.80 -13.65
N SER A 104 0.30 5.44 -12.50
CA SER A 104 -0.91 5.77 -11.74
C SER A 104 -0.72 7.06 -10.91
N VAL A 105 -1.83 7.69 -10.57
CA VAL A 105 -1.90 8.68 -9.49
C VAL A 105 -2.73 8.05 -8.39
N PHE A 106 -2.17 7.86 -7.19
CA PHE A 106 -2.88 7.17 -6.11
C PHE A 106 -2.53 7.70 -4.72
N GLY A 107 -3.46 7.55 -3.80
CA GLY A 107 -3.35 8.00 -2.42
C GLY A 107 -4.70 8.43 -1.84
N PRO A 108 -4.72 9.22 -0.75
CA PRO A 108 -5.96 9.78 -0.22
C PRO A 108 -6.72 10.56 -1.28
N VAL A 109 -8.02 10.33 -1.40
CA VAL A 109 -8.87 10.93 -2.46
C VAL A 109 -8.76 12.46 -2.48
N ARG A 110 -8.70 13.09 -1.30
CA ARG A 110 -8.55 14.55 -1.16
C ARG A 110 -7.25 15.12 -1.77
N ASP A 111 -6.23 14.27 -1.92
CA ASP A 111 -4.94 14.65 -2.48
C ASP A 111 -4.83 14.28 -3.97
N VAL A 112 -5.43 13.14 -4.35
CA VAL A 112 -5.45 12.64 -5.73
C VAL A 112 -6.35 13.49 -6.62
N GLU A 113 -7.56 13.83 -6.15
CA GLU A 113 -8.56 14.53 -6.94
C GLU A 113 -8.06 15.86 -7.52
N PRO A 114 -7.52 16.81 -6.74
CA PRO A 114 -7.06 18.08 -7.28
C PRO A 114 -5.88 17.93 -8.26
N VAL A 115 -4.99 16.97 -8.03
CA VAL A 115 -3.88 16.69 -8.95
C VAL A 115 -4.38 16.09 -10.25
N TRP A 116 -5.32 15.15 -10.16
CA TRP A 116 -5.89 14.54 -11.36
C TRP A 116 -6.68 15.54 -12.21
N GLN A 117 -7.50 16.37 -11.58
CA GLN A 117 -8.21 17.44 -12.29
C GLN A 117 -7.24 18.33 -13.09
N ALA A 118 -6.14 18.76 -12.47
CA ALA A 118 -5.13 19.58 -13.15
C ALA A 118 -4.36 18.82 -14.26
N LEU A 119 -4.12 17.52 -14.10
CA LEU A 119 -3.53 16.67 -15.13
C LEU A 119 -4.49 16.48 -16.32
N ALA A 120 -5.76 16.24 -16.06
CA ALA A 120 -6.79 16.04 -17.07
C ALA A 120 -7.05 17.34 -17.88
N GLU A 121 -7.15 18.51 -17.22
CA GLU A 121 -7.18 19.83 -17.87
C GLU A 121 -5.98 20.03 -18.81
N GLY A 122 -4.83 19.48 -18.47
CA GLY A 122 -3.62 19.49 -19.27
C GLY A 122 -3.55 18.38 -20.35
N GLY A 123 -4.64 17.63 -20.60
CA GLY A 123 -4.74 16.65 -21.67
C GLY A 123 -4.28 15.24 -21.30
N THR A 124 -3.92 14.96 -20.03
CA THR A 124 -3.65 13.59 -19.57
C THR A 124 -4.95 12.78 -19.57
N ARG A 125 -4.90 11.53 -20.04
CA ARG A 125 -6.06 10.64 -20.09
C ARG A 125 -5.84 9.44 -19.16
N SER A 126 -6.91 9.02 -18.49
CA SER A 126 -6.96 7.78 -17.71
C SER A 126 -7.41 6.61 -18.58
N ARG A 127 -6.98 5.42 -18.21
CA ARG A 127 -7.55 4.16 -18.64
C ARG A 127 -8.70 3.75 -17.71
N GLU A 128 -8.54 4.01 -16.43
CA GLU A 128 -9.51 3.65 -15.38
C GLU A 128 -9.37 4.60 -14.19
N GLU A 129 -10.49 4.95 -13.58
CA GLU A 129 -10.56 5.80 -12.39
C GLU A 129 -11.30 5.06 -11.27
N ARG A 130 -10.68 4.95 -10.10
CA ARG A 130 -11.20 4.28 -8.90
C ARG A 130 -11.24 5.30 -7.76
N TRP A 131 -12.36 5.99 -7.62
CA TRP A 131 -12.48 7.11 -6.68
C TRP A 131 -12.87 6.71 -5.26
N ASN A 132 -13.42 5.52 -5.07
CA ASN A 132 -13.95 5.07 -3.80
C ASN A 132 -13.29 3.76 -3.36
N GLN A 133 -12.08 3.88 -2.81
CA GLN A 133 -11.35 2.76 -2.24
C GLN A 133 -11.27 2.93 -0.71
N PRO A 134 -12.16 2.28 0.08
CA PRO A 134 -12.08 2.31 1.54
C PRO A 134 -10.67 2.01 2.05
N LEU A 135 -10.10 2.94 2.82
CA LEU A 135 -8.88 2.75 3.58
C LEU A 135 -9.25 2.21 4.95
N LEU A 136 -8.84 0.98 5.22
CA LEU A 136 -9.27 0.21 6.38
C LEU A 136 -8.09 -0.05 7.31
N VAL A 137 -8.34 -0.06 8.62
CA VAL A 137 -7.38 -0.47 9.64
C VAL A 137 -7.89 -1.69 10.40
N SER A 138 -6.98 -2.59 10.76
CA SER A 138 -7.30 -3.74 11.58
C SER A 138 -7.50 -3.31 13.03
N PRO A 139 -8.49 -3.88 13.76
CA PRO A 139 -8.70 -3.55 15.17
C PRO A 139 -7.50 -3.98 16.02
N PRO A 140 -7.20 -3.25 17.09
CA PRO A 140 -6.36 -3.76 18.17
C PRO A 140 -7.13 -4.84 18.91
N VAL A 141 -6.59 -6.07 18.96
CA VAL A 141 -7.24 -7.20 19.66
C VAL A 141 -6.27 -7.82 20.64
N ALA A 142 -6.62 -7.80 21.92
CA ALA A 142 -5.86 -8.51 22.93
C ALA A 142 -5.82 -10.01 22.58
N GLY A 143 -4.62 -10.58 22.56
CA GLY A 143 -4.40 -11.97 22.15
C GLY A 143 -4.42 -12.22 20.63
N GLY A 144 -4.58 -11.18 19.83
CA GLY A 144 -4.49 -11.25 18.36
C GLY A 144 -5.82 -11.55 17.65
N LEU A 145 -5.82 -11.35 16.34
CA LEU A 145 -6.97 -11.63 15.46
C LEU A 145 -7.11 -13.12 15.14
N THR A 146 -6.01 -13.85 15.12
CA THR A 146 -5.98 -15.27 14.75
C THR A 146 -6.93 -16.12 15.61
N GLY A 147 -6.89 -15.96 16.93
CA GLY A 147 -7.77 -16.68 17.84
C GLY A 147 -9.25 -16.43 17.56
N ARG A 148 -9.62 -15.18 17.27
CA ARG A 148 -11.01 -14.82 16.91
C ARG A 148 -11.43 -15.43 15.56
N ALA A 149 -10.54 -15.47 14.59
CA ALA A 149 -10.82 -16.05 13.28
C ALA A 149 -11.00 -17.58 13.39
N LEU A 150 -10.13 -18.25 14.15
CA LEU A 150 -10.20 -19.70 14.39
C LEU A 150 -11.46 -20.12 15.14
N ALA A 151 -11.89 -19.35 16.16
CA ALA A 151 -13.15 -19.61 16.87
C ALA A 151 -14.38 -19.65 15.92
N ARG A 152 -14.33 -18.93 14.80
CA ARG A 152 -15.39 -18.91 13.78
C ARG A 152 -15.16 -19.91 12.65
N ARG A 153 -13.97 -20.50 12.57
CA ARG A 153 -13.52 -21.39 11.48
C ARG A 153 -12.74 -22.57 12.04
N PRO A 154 -13.37 -23.43 12.85
CA PRO A 154 -12.72 -24.64 13.36
C PRO A 154 -12.30 -25.53 12.17
N GLY A 155 -11.18 -26.23 12.33
CA GLY A 155 -10.61 -27.10 11.30
C GLY A 155 -9.60 -26.41 10.36
N LEU A 156 -9.39 -25.08 10.51
CA LEU A 156 -8.41 -24.32 9.73
C LEU A 156 -7.16 -23.92 10.54
N GLU A 157 -6.91 -24.55 11.69
CA GLU A 157 -5.78 -24.26 12.58
C GLU A 157 -4.44 -24.45 11.87
N TRP A 158 -4.38 -25.36 10.90
CA TRP A 158 -3.19 -25.61 10.13
C TRP A 158 -2.74 -24.36 9.35
N ILE A 159 -3.69 -23.53 8.84
CA ILE A 159 -3.40 -22.31 8.10
C ILE A 159 -2.61 -21.33 8.97
N ALA A 160 -3.08 -21.09 10.20
CA ALA A 160 -2.39 -20.22 11.14
C ALA A 160 -1.01 -20.75 11.54
N ARG A 161 -0.83 -22.08 11.61
CA ARG A 161 0.46 -22.70 11.95
C ARG A 161 1.49 -22.60 10.83
N VAL A 162 1.06 -22.66 9.56
CA VAL A 162 1.98 -22.65 8.41
C VAL A 162 2.16 -21.26 7.83
N LEU A 163 1.33 -20.27 8.22
CA LEU A 163 1.50 -18.90 7.77
C LEU A 163 2.84 -18.36 8.27
N ARG A 164 3.61 -17.80 7.37
CA ARG A 164 4.90 -17.16 7.62
C ARG A 164 5.26 -16.22 6.48
N ASP A 165 6.31 -15.45 6.66
CA ASP A 165 6.98 -14.78 5.55
C ASP A 165 7.59 -15.82 4.58
N ALA A 166 7.57 -15.49 3.30
CA ALA A 166 8.22 -16.30 2.27
C ALA A 166 9.74 -16.22 2.44
N GLN A 167 10.39 -17.37 2.33
CA GLN A 167 11.83 -17.50 2.53
C GLN A 167 12.60 -17.28 1.22
N LEU A 168 13.86 -16.87 1.34
CA LEU A 168 14.77 -16.80 0.18
C LEU A 168 14.81 -18.13 -0.57
N GLY A 169 14.66 -18.08 -1.89
CA GLY A 169 14.53 -19.24 -2.76
C GLY A 169 13.09 -19.67 -3.05
N GLU A 170 12.09 -19.04 -2.41
CA GLU A 170 10.66 -19.29 -2.68
C GLU A 170 10.05 -18.29 -3.69
N GLU A 171 10.84 -17.40 -4.28
CA GLU A 171 10.38 -16.41 -5.26
C GLU A 171 9.63 -17.07 -6.44
N SER A 172 10.10 -18.24 -6.87
CA SER A 172 9.46 -19.05 -7.92
C SER A 172 8.07 -19.57 -7.55
N LEU A 173 7.76 -19.71 -6.25
CA LEU A 173 6.42 -20.05 -5.75
C LEU A 173 5.54 -18.80 -5.61
N VAL A 174 6.11 -17.69 -5.15
CA VAL A 174 5.38 -16.45 -4.85
C VAL A 174 5.02 -15.69 -6.12
N LEU A 175 5.92 -15.65 -7.12
CA LEU A 175 5.73 -14.88 -8.34
C LEU A 175 4.46 -15.28 -9.12
N PRO A 176 4.15 -16.57 -9.37
CA PRO A 176 2.92 -16.95 -10.06
C PRO A 176 1.65 -16.48 -9.35
N ALA A 177 1.60 -16.58 -8.01
CA ALA A 177 0.48 -16.10 -7.21
C ALA A 177 0.33 -14.57 -7.31
N SER A 178 1.45 -13.85 -7.31
CA SER A 178 1.48 -12.39 -7.46
C SER A 178 1.03 -11.95 -8.84
N VAL A 179 1.46 -12.66 -9.90
CA VAL A 179 1.01 -12.42 -11.29
C VAL A 179 -0.48 -12.72 -11.44
N ALA A 180 -0.97 -13.84 -10.90
CA ALA A 180 -2.39 -14.19 -10.94
C ALA A 180 -3.26 -13.14 -10.24
N MET A 181 -2.84 -12.66 -9.07
CA MET A 181 -3.51 -11.58 -8.34
C MET A 181 -3.56 -10.31 -9.19
N PHE A 182 -2.40 -9.85 -9.66
CA PHE A 182 -2.27 -8.60 -10.43
C PHE A 182 -3.09 -8.65 -11.73
N THR A 183 -3.01 -9.77 -12.47
CA THR A 183 -3.75 -9.96 -13.72
C THR A 183 -5.26 -9.94 -13.48
N SER A 184 -5.73 -10.56 -12.38
CA SER A 184 -7.15 -10.55 -12.05
C SER A 184 -7.66 -9.17 -11.65
N GLU A 185 -6.79 -8.28 -11.16
CA GLU A 185 -7.15 -6.95 -10.68
C GLU A 185 -7.02 -5.87 -11.77
N LEU A 186 -6.01 -5.96 -12.63
CA LEU A 186 -5.67 -4.92 -13.61
C LEU A 186 -5.83 -5.36 -15.07
N GLY A 187 -6.15 -6.64 -15.32
CA GLY A 187 -6.49 -7.15 -16.64
C GLY A 187 -5.32 -7.40 -17.57
N TYR A 188 -4.06 -7.34 -17.09
CA TYR A 188 -2.88 -7.65 -17.89
C TYR A 188 -1.78 -8.30 -17.03
N ASP A 189 -0.91 -9.09 -17.70
CA ASP A 189 0.24 -9.72 -17.06
C ASP A 189 1.34 -8.67 -16.79
N PRO A 190 1.72 -8.42 -15.52
CA PRO A 190 2.73 -7.41 -15.17
C PRO A 190 4.14 -7.79 -15.63
N THR A 191 4.39 -9.06 -15.97
CA THR A 191 5.70 -9.52 -16.44
C THR A 191 5.89 -9.28 -17.94
N SER A 192 4.80 -9.02 -18.69
CA SER A 192 4.84 -8.77 -20.13
C SER A 192 5.63 -7.51 -20.52
N ALA A 193 5.82 -6.57 -19.61
CA ALA A 193 6.55 -5.31 -19.82
C ALA A 193 8.01 -5.36 -19.31
N GLY A 194 8.54 -6.55 -19.01
CA GLY A 194 9.91 -6.74 -18.52
C GLY A 194 9.98 -7.17 -17.04
N GLY A 195 11.20 -7.36 -16.52
CA GLY A 195 11.45 -7.99 -15.22
C GLY A 195 11.24 -7.11 -13.98
N SER A 196 10.67 -5.90 -14.09
CA SER A 196 10.53 -5.00 -12.93
C SER A 196 9.59 -5.54 -11.86
N TYR A 197 8.52 -6.19 -12.28
CA TYR A 197 7.55 -6.79 -11.35
C TYR A 197 8.13 -8.01 -10.62
N ALA A 198 8.84 -8.88 -11.34
CA ALA A 198 9.53 -10.01 -10.72
C ALA A 198 10.54 -9.52 -9.68
N ARG A 199 11.41 -8.54 -10.02
CA ARG A 199 12.34 -7.92 -9.05
C ARG A 199 11.65 -7.29 -7.85
N HIS A 200 10.43 -6.76 -8.02
CA HIS A 200 9.66 -6.26 -6.89
C HIS A 200 9.21 -7.39 -5.97
N VAL A 201 8.75 -8.52 -6.52
CA VAL A 201 8.37 -9.71 -5.74
C VAL A 201 9.61 -10.29 -5.03
N ASP A 202 10.73 -10.42 -5.73
CA ASP A 202 12.01 -10.86 -5.14
C ASP A 202 12.41 -9.98 -3.96
N TRP A 203 12.27 -8.67 -4.12
CA TRP A 203 12.55 -7.73 -3.04
C TRP A 203 11.60 -7.89 -1.85
N LEU A 204 10.31 -8.13 -2.06
CA LEU A 204 9.35 -8.37 -0.98
C LEU A 204 9.72 -9.64 -0.18
N VAL A 205 10.09 -10.70 -0.89
CA VAL A 205 10.57 -11.95 -0.26
C VAL A 205 11.86 -11.69 0.52
N ALA A 206 12.85 -11.08 -0.09
CA ALA A 206 14.13 -10.80 0.55
C ALA A 206 14.02 -9.91 1.80
N MET A 207 12.98 -9.09 1.88
CA MET A 207 12.73 -8.19 3.02
C MET A 207 11.78 -8.78 4.07
N GLY A 208 11.37 -10.06 3.94
CA GLY A 208 10.39 -10.69 4.84
C GLY A 208 9.02 -10.02 4.79
N ARG A 209 8.64 -9.46 3.63
CA ARG A 209 7.41 -8.66 3.46
C ARG A 209 6.32 -9.36 2.67
N SER A 210 6.53 -10.58 2.22
CA SER A 210 5.52 -11.40 1.55
C SER A 210 5.12 -12.55 2.46
N TYR A 211 3.92 -12.48 3.04
CA TYR A 211 3.38 -13.51 3.90
C TYR A 211 2.60 -14.52 3.08
N VAL A 212 2.83 -15.81 3.32
CA VAL A 212 2.26 -16.90 2.54
C VAL A 212 1.71 -18.03 3.41
N VAL A 213 0.66 -18.68 2.90
CA VAL A 213 0.27 -20.04 3.28
C VAL A 213 0.63 -20.91 2.09
N ILE A 214 1.52 -21.87 2.31
CA ILE A 214 1.89 -22.87 1.30
C ILE A 214 1.16 -24.17 1.62
N ASP A 215 0.57 -24.78 0.59
CA ASP A 215 -0.15 -26.04 0.65
C ASP A 215 0.39 -27.07 -0.36
N ASP A 216 -0.21 -28.25 -0.40
CA ASP A 216 0.12 -29.35 -1.32
C ASP A 216 -0.50 -29.20 -2.73
N GLY A 217 -1.14 -28.05 -3.01
CA GLY A 217 -1.90 -27.80 -4.23
C GLY A 217 -3.40 -28.14 -4.11
N GLU A 218 -3.81 -28.85 -3.06
CA GLU A 218 -5.20 -29.27 -2.80
C GLU A 218 -5.80 -28.64 -1.53
N GLY A 219 -5.10 -27.70 -0.90
CA GLY A 219 -5.57 -27.03 0.32
C GLY A 219 -5.27 -27.74 1.61
N ARG A 220 -4.25 -28.60 1.64
CA ARG A 220 -3.77 -29.33 2.83
C ARG A 220 -2.31 -28.95 3.12
N PRO A 221 -1.83 -29.15 4.35
CA PRO A 221 -0.42 -28.95 4.68
C PRO A 221 0.49 -29.76 3.73
N PRO A 222 1.57 -29.16 3.19
CA PRO A 222 2.47 -29.89 2.30
C PRO A 222 3.26 -30.93 3.08
N LEU A 223 3.46 -32.10 2.47
CA LEU A 223 4.36 -33.13 3.01
C LEU A 223 5.81 -32.81 2.65
N PRO A 224 6.79 -33.27 3.42
CA PRO A 224 8.20 -33.11 3.08
C PRO A 224 8.50 -33.71 1.68
N GLY A 225 9.10 -32.88 0.79
CA GLY A 225 9.41 -33.27 -0.58
C GLY A 225 8.21 -33.37 -1.55
N GLY A 226 6.98 -33.11 -1.05
CA GLY A 226 5.76 -33.10 -1.87
C GLY A 226 5.55 -31.83 -2.68
N PRO A 227 4.46 -31.78 -3.45
CA PRO A 227 4.06 -30.58 -4.19
C PRO A 227 3.87 -29.37 -3.26
N ARG A 228 4.19 -28.18 -3.77
CA ARG A 228 4.05 -26.93 -3.03
C ARG A 228 3.37 -25.87 -3.90
N SER A 229 2.37 -25.21 -3.36
CA SER A 229 1.64 -24.12 -4.03
C SER A 229 1.27 -23.04 -3.03
N VAL A 230 1.12 -21.80 -3.48
CA VAL A 230 0.64 -20.71 -2.65
C VAL A 230 -0.89 -20.79 -2.59
N ALA A 231 -1.42 -21.09 -1.41
CA ALA A 231 -2.86 -21.06 -1.11
C ALA A 231 -3.37 -19.65 -0.81
N PHE A 232 -2.54 -18.86 -0.11
CA PHE A 232 -2.81 -17.48 0.28
C PHE A 232 -1.52 -16.67 0.29
N LYS A 233 -1.61 -15.40 -0.07
CA LYS A 233 -0.53 -14.43 0.14
C LYS A 233 -1.07 -13.05 0.51
N ALA A 234 -0.24 -12.30 1.22
CA ALA A 234 -0.42 -10.87 1.45
C ALA A 234 0.95 -10.20 1.60
N ASP A 235 1.13 -9.04 1.02
CA ASP A 235 2.41 -8.33 1.03
C ASP A 235 2.33 -7.09 1.93
N VAL A 236 3.42 -6.72 2.58
CA VAL A 236 3.60 -5.44 3.26
C VAL A 236 4.16 -4.45 2.24
N GLY A 237 3.29 -3.77 1.52
CA GLY A 237 3.63 -2.84 0.44
C GLY A 237 4.23 -1.53 0.96
N ALA A 238 3.72 -1.00 2.07
CA ALA A 238 4.31 0.15 2.74
C ALA A 238 4.55 -0.15 4.22
N LEU A 239 5.66 0.36 4.73
CA LEU A 239 6.08 0.22 6.13
C LEU A 239 6.84 1.47 6.55
N TRP A 240 6.45 2.09 7.65
CA TRP A 240 7.16 3.21 8.22
C TRP A 240 6.83 3.41 9.70
N SER A 241 7.73 4.09 10.40
CA SER A 241 7.51 4.53 11.77
C SER A 241 7.46 6.04 11.78
N PRO A 242 6.30 6.64 12.11
CA PRO A 242 6.20 8.08 12.26
C PRO A 242 7.16 8.60 13.34
N PRO A 243 7.63 9.85 13.23
CA PRO A 243 8.50 10.45 14.23
C PRO A 243 7.79 10.56 15.60
N GLY A 244 8.58 10.56 16.68
CA GLY A 244 8.07 10.55 18.04
C GLY A 244 7.72 9.14 18.55
N GLN A 245 6.81 9.04 19.50
CA GLN A 245 6.38 7.77 20.10
C GLN A 245 5.14 7.17 19.41
N GLN A 246 4.88 7.53 18.16
CA GLN A 246 3.74 7.00 17.42
C GLN A 246 3.98 5.54 17.00
N PRO A 247 2.94 4.70 17.03
CA PRO A 247 3.05 3.32 16.56
C PRO A 247 3.44 3.24 15.09
N GLY A 248 4.22 2.21 14.73
CA GLY A 248 4.53 1.90 13.33
C GLY A 248 3.28 1.60 12.51
N VAL A 249 3.36 1.86 11.20
CA VAL A 249 2.28 1.61 10.24
C VAL A 249 2.75 0.67 9.17
N ALA A 250 2.02 -0.42 8.96
CA ALA A 250 2.16 -1.32 7.82
C ALA A 250 0.89 -1.25 6.96
N GLN A 251 1.05 -1.14 5.64
CA GLN A 251 -0.06 -1.22 4.71
C GLN A 251 0.07 -2.48 3.85
N LEU A 252 -0.93 -3.35 3.96
CA LEU A 252 -1.01 -4.58 3.19
C LEU A 252 -1.46 -4.29 1.76
N THR A 253 -0.87 -5.02 0.84
CA THR A 253 -1.21 -5.06 -0.58
C THR A 253 -1.23 -6.48 -1.07
N GLY A 254 -1.77 -6.73 -2.27
CA GLY A 254 -1.69 -8.04 -2.90
C GLY A 254 -2.29 -9.18 -2.07
N VAL A 255 -3.32 -8.91 -1.28
CA VAL A 255 -4.06 -9.95 -0.55
C VAL A 255 -4.77 -10.84 -1.55
N TRP A 256 -4.36 -12.08 -1.63
CA TRP A 256 -4.85 -13.04 -2.61
C TRP A 256 -5.05 -14.42 -2.02
N THR A 257 -6.10 -15.08 -2.46
CA THR A 257 -6.37 -16.49 -2.15
C THR A 257 -6.57 -17.22 -3.46
N ARG A 258 -5.95 -18.37 -3.60
CA ARG A 258 -6.08 -19.23 -4.78
C ARG A 258 -7.57 -19.50 -5.06
N PRO A 259 -8.03 -19.38 -6.32
CA PRO A 259 -9.46 -19.39 -6.66
C PRO A 259 -10.24 -20.59 -6.13
N ASP A 260 -9.66 -21.80 -6.19
CA ASP A 260 -10.28 -23.06 -5.71
C ASP A 260 -10.48 -23.10 -4.18
N LEU A 261 -9.78 -22.26 -3.44
CA LEU A 261 -9.85 -22.18 -1.96
C LEU A 261 -10.73 -21.01 -1.47
N ARG A 262 -11.27 -20.21 -2.38
CA ARG A 262 -12.18 -19.12 -2.02
C ARG A 262 -13.50 -19.64 -1.43
N GLY A 263 -14.13 -18.85 -0.56
CA GLY A 263 -15.38 -19.26 0.11
C GLY A 263 -15.21 -20.29 1.23
N ARG A 264 -14.03 -20.89 1.39
CA ARG A 264 -13.76 -21.94 2.40
C ARG A 264 -13.24 -21.41 3.74
N GLY A 265 -13.16 -20.10 3.93
CA GLY A 265 -12.68 -19.46 5.17
C GLY A 265 -11.16 -19.32 5.27
N VAL A 266 -10.39 -19.82 4.29
CA VAL A 266 -8.92 -19.73 4.24
C VAL A 266 -8.43 -18.31 4.42
N ALA A 267 -8.96 -17.37 3.63
CA ALA A 267 -8.58 -15.96 3.72
C ALA A 267 -8.83 -15.34 5.11
N SER A 268 -9.90 -15.75 5.81
CA SER A 268 -10.22 -15.20 7.14
C SER A 268 -9.14 -15.56 8.16
N VAL A 269 -8.71 -16.80 8.18
CA VAL A 269 -7.68 -17.26 9.11
C VAL A 269 -6.29 -16.74 8.69
N ALA A 270 -5.97 -16.84 7.40
CA ALA A 270 -4.67 -16.44 6.88
C ALA A 270 -4.44 -14.92 7.04
N LEU A 271 -5.43 -14.08 6.73
CA LEU A 271 -5.30 -12.63 6.90
C LEU A 271 -5.21 -12.23 8.39
N ALA A 272 -6.01 -12.86 9.25
CA ALA A 272 -5.92 -12.63 10.70
C ALA A 272 -4.52 -12.96 11.21
N ALA A 273 -3.98 -14.12 10.83
CA ALA A 273 -2.63 -14.53 11.20
C ALA A 273 -1.54 -13.63 10.57
N THR A 274 -1.77 -13.12 9.35
CA THR A 274 -0.87 -12.13 8.73
C THR A 274 -0.84 -10.83 9.53
N VAL A 275 -1.98 -10.30 9.95
CA VAL A 275 -2.03 -9.07 10.78
C VAL A 275 -1.26 -9.26 12.08
N ASP A 276 -1.44 -10.39 12.75
CA ASP A 276 -0.73 -10.69 14.00
C ASP A 276 0.79 -10.85 13.75
N ALA A 277 1.17 -11.51 12.66
CA ALA A 277 2.57 -11.66 12.25
C ALA A 277 3.21 -10.31 11.91
N VAL A 278 2.55 -9.46 11.12
CA VAL A 278 3.03 -8.11 10.77
C VAL A 278 3.22 -7.23 12.00
N ARG A 279 2.32 -7.33 12.99
CA ARG A 279 2.50 -6.65 14.28
C ARG A 279 3.72 -7.14 15.01
N ARG A 280 3.92 -8.45 15.09
CA ARG A 280 5.08 -9.04 15.77
C ARG A 280 6.40 -8.66 15.08
N ASP A 281 6.42 -8.72 13.74
CA ASP A 281 7.67 -8.70 12.96
C ASP A 281 8.08 -7.28 12.53
N HIS A 282 7.13 -6.34 12.38
CA HIS A 282 7.41 -5.05 11.74
C HIS A 282 7.01 -3.80 12.54
N VAL A 283 5.84 -3.76 13.17
CA VAL A 283 5.29 -2.51 13.72
C VAL A 283 5.07 -2.53 15.24
N GLY A 284 5.27 -3.67 15.86
CA GLY A 284 5.03 -3.88 17.29
C GLY A 284 3.55 -4.12 17.63
N PRO A 285 3.27 -4.57 18.89
CA PRO A 285 1.91 -4.95 19.31
C PRO A 285 0.86 -3.84 19.18
N GLY A 286 1.27 -2.57 19.39
CA GLY A 286 0.43 -1.39 19.20
C GLY A 286 0.41 -0.85 17.78
N GLY A 287 1.11 -1.48 16.85
CA GLY A 287 1.25 -1.03 15.48
C GLY A 287 -0.04 -1.13 14.67
N THR A 288 -0.18 -0.20 13.74
CA THR A 288 -1.34 -0.15 12.84
C THR A 288 -1.08 -0.99 11.59
N VAL A 289 -1.98 -1.93 11.30
CA VAL A 289 -2.00 -2.66 10.04
C VAL A 289 -3.20 -2.19 9.23
N SER A 290 -2.95 -1.68 8.04
CA SER A 290 -3.96 -1.10 7.15
C SER A 290 -3.97 -1.77 5.78
N LEU A 291 -5.00 -1.51 5.02
CA LEU A 291 -5.11 -1.82 3.58
C LEU A 291 -6.15 -0.90 2.95
N TYR A 292 -6.14 -0.80 1.63
CA TYR A 292 -7.26 -0.22 0.89
C TYR A 292 -7.77 -1.21 -0.17
N VAL A 293 -9.02 -1.07 -0.56
CA VAL A 293 -9.71 -2.04 -1.40
C VAL A 293 -10.70 -1.34 -2.32
N ASN A 294 -10.88 -1.85 -3.54
CA ASN A 294 -11.91 -1.34 -4.44
C ASN A 294 -13.32 -1.57 -3.85
N ASP A 295 -14.20 -0.57 -3.91
CA ASP A 295 -15.57 -0.64 -3.38
C ASP A 295 -16.43 -1.70 -4.07
N PHE A 296 -16.12 -2.04 -5.32
CA PHE A 296 -16.79 -3.12 -6.06
C PHE A 296 -16.28 -4.52 -5.67
N ASN A 297 -15.22 -4.65 -4.86
CA ASN A 297 -14.73 -5.95 -4.38
C ASN A 297 -15.49 -6.41 -3.13
N ALA A 298 -16.78 -6.72 -3.31
CA ALA A 298 -17.67 -7.12 -2.23
C ALA A 298 -17.15 -8.33 -1.40
N PRO A 299 -16.52 -9.36 -1.99
CA PRO A 299 -15.94 -10.46 -1.21
C PRO A 299 -14.83 -10.01 -0.25
N ALA A 300 -13.92 -9.14 -0.70
CA ALA A 300 -12.84 -8.62 0.13
C ALA A 300 -13.38 -7.71 1.24
N LEU A 301 -14.32 -6.81 0.91
CA LEU A 301 -15.00 -5.97 1.91
C LEU A 301 -15.72 -6.80 2.98
N GLY A 302 -16.42 -7.87 2.58
CA GLY A 302 -17.05 -8.81 3.51
C GLY A 302 -16.03 -9.49 4.44
N LEU A 303 -14.89 -9.91 3.89
CA LEU A 303 -13.79 -10.49 4.66
C LEU A 303 -13.27 -9.49 5.70
N TYR A 304 -12.91 -8.27 5.29
CA TYR A 304 -12.32 -7.27 6.18
C TYR A 304 -13.29 -6.87 7.30
N ARG A 305 -14.56 -6.63 6.97
CA ARG A 305 -15.61 -6.38 7.98
C ARG A 305 -15.77 -7.53 8.96
N SER A 306 -15.72 -8.78 8.48
CA SER A 306 -15.82 -9.97 9.35
C SER A 306 -14.68 -10.08 10.36
N LEU A 307 -13.51 -9.55 10.02
CA LEU A 307 -12.34 -9.47 10.90
C LEU A 307 -12.34 -8.21 11.78
N GLY A 308 -13.31 -7.30 11.59
CA GLY A 308 -13.46 -6.08 12.38
C GLY A 308 -12.60 -4.92 11.88
N PHE A 309 -12.16 -4.93 10.62
CA PHE A 309 -11.51 -3.76 10.03
C PHE A 309 -12.46 -2.58 9.97
N GLU A 310 -11.96 -1.40 10.30
CA GLU A 310 -12.72 -0.14 10.34
C GLU A 310 -12.20 0.84 9.28
N GLN A 311 -13.10 1.58 8.65
CA GLN A 311 -12.73 2.58 7.66
C GLN A 311 -12.25 3.85 8.35
N VAL A 312 -11.05 4.31 7.98
CA VAL A 312 -10.42 5.53 8.49
C VAL A 312 -10.24 6.60 7.41
N GLY A 313 -10.53 6.27 6.18
CA GLY A 313 -10.41 7.20 5.06
C GLY A 313 -10.86 6.57 3.74
N THR A 314 -10.57 7.29 2.66
CA THR A 314 -10.83 6.82 1.30
C THR A 314 -9.63 7.14 0.42
N PHE A 315 -9.16 6.14 -0.31
CA PHE A 315 -8.15 6.30 -1.36
C PHE A 315 -8.81 6.44 -2.73
N ALA A 316 -8.07 7.01 -3.66
CA ALA A 316 -8.35 6.97 -5.08
C ALA A 316 -7.13 6.47 -5.84
N THR A 317 -7.38 5.79 -6.96
CA THR A 317 -6.36 5.39 -7.92
C THR A 317 -6.82 5.71 -9.32
N VAL A 318 -6.05 6.53 -10.02
CA VAL A 318 -6.24 6.79 -11.45
C VAL A 318 -5.14 6.07 -12.21
N LEU A 319 -5.53 5.14 -13.07
CA LEU A 319 -4.64 4.32 -13.92
C LEU A 319 -4.51 4.97 -15.30
N LEU A 320 -3.27 5.05 -15.81
CA LEU A 320 -2.93 5.61 -17.12
C LEU A 320 -2.79 4.53 -18.20
#